data_2fded4ed574106ce65f220c0164b9c09
#
_entry.id   2fded4ed574106ce65f220c0164b9c09
#
_cell.length_a   1.000
_cell.length_b   1.000
_cell.length_c   1.000
_cell.angle_alpha   90.00
_cell.angle_beta   90.00
_cell.angle_gamma   90.00
#
_symmetry.space_group_name_H-M   'P 1'
#
loop_
_entity.id
_entity.type
_entity.pdbx_description
1 polymer ?
#
loop_
_entity_poly.entity_id
_entity_poly.type
_entity_poly.pdbx_seq_one_letter_code
_entity_poly.pdbx_strand_id
1 'polypeptide(L)'
;MCLKKGIRLNMENEIIEKNKEYIVDIIDNGYEGEGIAKINDFTVFVPTAIKGEKCKILIVKVHTTYAYGKILEIIERSEKRVEPDCSTYKRCGGCNLRHIEYQYTLKMKQQTVQNLISKSTKTPIRVNETIGMVQPYYYRNKLQYPVGLDKNKEIVMGVFAKRTHEIIPVSKCMIQNEKAEEIAKYIFELVKQYNIPPYNEVNQTG
;
A
#
# COMPACT_ATOMS: atom_id res chain seq x y z
N MET A 1 -31.41 -4.36 -23.44
CA MET A 1 -30.41 -3.33 -23.81
C MET A 1 -29.53 -3.09 -22.61
N CYS A 2 -28.38 -3.74 -22.57
CA CYS A 2 -27.49 -3.81 -21.39
C CYS A 2 -26.50 -2.64 -21.46
N LEU A 3 -26.73 -1.62 -20.62
CA LEU A 3 -25.81 -0.49 -20.50
C LEU A 3 -24.50 -0.99 -19.88
N LYS A 4 -23.40 -0.94 -20.62
CA LYS A 4 -22.06 -1.25 -20.15
C LYS A 4 -21.71 -0.33 -18.97
N LYS A 5 -21.67 -0.86 -17.75
CA LYS A 5 -21.19 -0.16 -16.56
C LYS A 5 -19.72 0.16 -16.73
N GLY A 6 -19.35 1.43 -16.76
CA GLY A 6 -17.97 1.87 -16.67
C GLY A 6 -17.49 2.94 -17.64
N ILE A 7 -18.41 3.67 -18.29
CA ILE A 7 -18.05 4.75 -19.22
C ILE A 7 -18.68 6.05 -18.72
N ARG A 8 -17.86 7.08 -18.48
CA ARG A 8 -18.33 8.45 -18.26
C ARG A 8 -17.67 9.36 -19.29
N LEU A 9 -18.50 10.05 -20.06
CA LEU A 9 -18.08 11.11 -20.98
C LEU A 9 -17.75 12.38 -20.17
N ASN A 10 -16.54 12.90 -20.27
CA ASN A 10 -16.23 14.28 -19.98
C ASN A 10 -16.13 15.06 -21.31
N MET A 11 -16.41 16.36 -21.28
CA MET A 11 -16.74 17.19 -22.45
C MET A 11 -15.62 17.42 -23.47
N GLU A 12 -14.49 16.70 -23.42
CA GLU A 12 -13.52 16.58 -24.50
C GLU A 12 -12.95 15.15 -24.55
N ASN A 13 -13.66 14.28 -25.20
CA ASN A 13 -13.36 13.09 -26.00
C ASN A 13 -12.20 12.13 -25.67
N GLU A 14 -11.75 11.94 -24.45
CA GLU A 14 -11.02 10.70 -24.15
C GLU A 14 -11.69 9.93 -23.00
N ILE A 15 -12.30 8.80 -23.36
CA ILE A 15 -12.89 7.86 -22.42
C ILE A 15 -11.74 7.14 -21.72
N ILE A 16 -11.67 7.22 -20.38
CA ILE A 16 -10.71 6.43 -19.62
C ILE A 16 -11.15 4.99 -19.64
N GLU A 17 -10.31 4.14 -20.23
CA GLU A 17 -10.61 2.74 -20.42
C GLU A 17 -9.63 1.86 -19.61
N LYS A 18 -10.16 0.73 -19.12
CA LYS A 18 -9.35 -0.30 -18.50
C LYS A 18 -8.36 -0.86 -19.52
N ASN A 19 -7.14 -1.15 -19.07
CA ASN A 19 -6.01 -1.67 -19.85
C ASN A 19 -5.42 -0.68 -20.87
N LYS A 20 -5.75 0.60 -20.80
CA LYS A 20 -5.04 1.66 -21.52
C LYS A 20 -3.91 2.25 -20.68
N GLU A 21 -2.86 2.68 -21.37
CA GLU A 21 -1.70 3.34 -20.79
C GLU A 21 -1.83 4.86 -20.92
N TYR A 22 -1.37 5.59 -19.89
CA TYR A 22 -1.34 7.05 -19.85
C TYR A 22 -0.07 7.53 -19.21
N ILE A 23 0.40 8.70 -19.63
CA ILE A 23 1.45 9.45 -18.92
C ILE A 23 0.75 10.51 -18.10
N VAL A 24 1.03 10.54 -16.79
CA VAL A 24 0.36 11.42 -15.84
C VAL A 24 1.36 12.07 -14.89
N ASP A 25 1.05 13.30 -14.48
CA ASP A 25 1.73 13.97 -13.39
C ASP A 25 0.99 13.67 -12.08
N ILE A 26 1.74 13.30 -11.05
CA ILE A 26 1.19 13.05 -9.71
C ILE A 26 1.08 14.39 -8.98
N ILE A 27 -0.13 14.89 -8.88
CA ILE A 27 -0.43 16.24 -8.37
C ILE A 27 -0.58 16.30 -6.85
N ASP A 28 -0.92 15.16 -6.21
CA ASP A 28 -1.05 15.07 -4.75
C ASP A 28 -0.89 13.63 -4.27
N ASN A 29 -0.91 13.43 -2.93
CA ASN A 29 -1.02 12.10 -2.33
C ASN A 29 -2.35 11.98 -1.58
N GLY A 30 -2.97 10.81 -1.71
CA GLY A 30 -4.19 10.44 -1.03
C GLY A 30 -3.96 10.04 0.43
N TYR A 31 -5.05 9.73 1.10
CA TYR A 31 -5.08 9.40 2.53
C TYR A 31 -4.26 8.15 2.89
N GLU A 32 -4.24 7.14 2.04
CA GLU A 32 -3.45 5.91 2.25
C GLU A 32 -2.03 6.01 1.66
N GLY A 33 -1.65 7.17 1.12
CA GLY A 33 -0.34 7.45 0.55
C GLY A 33 -0.22 7.14 -0.94
N GLU A 34 -1.31 6.78 -1.61
CA GLU A 34 -1.36 6.65 -3.06
C GLU A 34 -1.19 8.00 -3.76
N GLY A 35 -0.56 8.02 -4.91
CA GLY A 35 -0.50 9.22 -5.75
C GLY A 35 -1.87 9.53 -6.35
N ILE A 36 -2.16 10.81 -6.52
CA ILE A 36 -3.36 11.31 -7.19
C ILE A 36 -2.93 11.97 -8.49
N ALA A 37 -3.48 11.52 -9.59
CA ALA A 37 -3.36 12.13 -10.91
C ALA A 37 -4.73 12.50 -11.46
N LYS A 38 -4.74 13.33 -12.50
CA LYS A 38 -5.94 13.63 -13.27
C LYS A 38 -5.71 13.37 -14.75
N ILE A 39 -6.68 12.76 -15.39
CA ILE A 39 -6.77 12.63 -16.84
C ILE A 39 -8.09 13.26 -17.24
N ASN A 40 -8.05 14.39 -17.96
CA ASN A 40 -9.24 15.16 -18.34
C ASN A 40 -10.20 15.38 -17.14
N ASP A 41 -9.67 15.93 -16.04
CA ASP A 41 -10.37 16.14 -14.75
C ASP A 41 -10.86 14.88 -14.03
N PHE A 42 -10.71 13.71 -14.62
CA PHE A 42 -11.06 12.46 -13.96
C PHE A 42 -9.94 11.99 -13.04
N THR A 43 -10.27 11.72 -11.79
CA THR A 43 -9.29 11.36 -10.76
C THR A 43 -8.79 9.93 -10.96
N VAL A 44 -7.47 9.76 -10.92
CA VAL A 44 -6.80 8.46 -10.96
C VAL A 44 -5.92 8.29 -9.73
N PHE A 45 -6.19 7.25 -8.94
CA PHE A 45 -5.33 6.85 -7.83
C PHE A 45 -4.24 5.91 -8.33
N VAL A 46 -3.00 6.23 -8.01
CA VAL A 46 -1.82 5.49 -8.46
C VAL A 46 -1.05 5.00 -7.23
N PRO A 47 -1.29 3.73 -6.79
CA PRO A 47 -0.58 3.18 -5.65
C PRO A 47 0.93 3.30 -5.81
N THR A 48 1.61 3.66 -4.73
CA THR A 48 3.07 3.87 -4.65
C THR A 48 3.65 5.03 -5.45
N ALA A 49 2.85 5.84 -6.15
CA ALA A 49 3.31 7.10 -6.73
C ALA A 49 3.43 8.20 -5.68
N ILE A 50 4.37 9.12 -5.86
CA ILE A 50 4.65 10.23 -4.95
C ILE A 50 4.36 11.54 -5.68
N LYS A 51 3.76 12.50 -4.98
CA LYS A 51 3.53 13.85 -5.48
C LYS A 51 4.79 14.43 -6.14
N GLY A 52 4.62 15.01 -7.33
CA GLY A 52 5.70 15.58 -8.13
C GLY A 52 6.40 14.59 -9.06
N GLU A 53 5.98 13.32 -9.08
CA GLU A 53 6.46 12.36 -10.06
C GLU A 53 5.66 12.45 -11.35
N LYS A 54 6.32 12.11 -12.46
CA LYS A 54 5.69 11.84 -13.75
C LYS A 54 5.78 10.36 -14.03
N CYS A 55 4.63 9.72 -14.24
CA CYS A 55 4.55 8.28 -14.35
C CYS A 55 3.83 7.85 -15.62
N LYS A 56 4.33 6.78 -16.25
CA LYS A 56 3.57 5.98 -17.20
C LYS A 56 2.78 4.94 -16.41
N ILE A 57 1.47 4.96 -16.55
CA ILE A 57 0.56 4.10 -15.79
C ILE A 57 -0.33 3.27 -16.71
N LEU A 58 -0.75 2.09 -16.23
CA LEU A 58 -1.79 1.27 -16.83
C LEU A 58 -3.06 1.38 -15.99
N ILE A 59 -4.19 1.71 -16.59
CA ILE A 59 -5.48 1.71 -15.91
C ILE A 59 -5.93 0.28 -15.63
N VAL A 60 -6.02 -0.09 -14.34
CA VAL A 60 -6.39 -1.45 -13.92
C VAL A 60 -7.86 -1.58 -13.52
N LYS A 61 -8.49 -0.48 -13.09
CA LYS A 61 -9.90 -0.46 -12.69
C LYS A 61 -10.50 0.92 -12.90
N VAL A 62 -11.71 0.97 -13.46
CA VAL A 62 -12.48 2.21 -13.64
C VAL A 62 -13.75 2.12 -12.82
N HIS A 63 -14.00 3.14 -12.00
CA HIS A 63 -15.23 3.38 -11.25
C HIS A 63 -16.00 4.56 -11.87
N THR A 64 -17.17 4.87 -11.36
CA THR A 64 -18.00 5.96 -11.87
C THR A 64 -17.36 7.34 -11.73
N THR A 65 -16.56 7.59 -10.68
CA THR A 65 -16.00 8.90 -10.33
C THR A 65 -14.47 8.93 -10.28
N TYR A 66 -13.82 7.79 -10.34
CA TYR A 66 -12.36 7.66 -10.27
C TYR A 66 -11.89 6.35 -10.90
N ALA A 67 -10.56 6.25 -11.13
CA ALA A 67 -9.93 5.03 -11.57
C ALA A 67 -8.70 4.68 -10.71
N TYR A 68 -8.21 3.45 -10.86
CA TYR A 68 -6.91 3.03 -10.33
C TYR A 68 -5.94 2.77 -11.48
N GLY A 69 -4.74 3.36 -11.36
CA GLY A 69 -3.60 3.13 -12.25
C GLY A 69 -2.51 2.33 -11.55
N LYS A 70 -1.83 1.47 -12.29
CA LYS A 70 -0.60 0.79 -11.86
C LYS A 70 0.58 1.44 -12.56
N ILE A 71 1.63 1.80 -11.82
CA ILE A 71 2.88 2.31 -12.41
C ILE A 71 3.51 1.23 -13.30
N LEU A 72 3.79 1.58 -14.54
CA LEU A 72 4.64 0.82 -15.45
C LEU A 72 6.06 1.35 -15.42
N GLU A 73 6.21 2.70 -15.39
CA GLU A 73 7.49 3.41 -15.41
C GLU A 73 7.37 4.73 -14.64
N ILE A 74 8.43 5.12 -13.96
CA ILE A 74 8.58 6.45 -13.37
C ILE A 74 9.49 7.25 -14.30
N ILE A 75 8.91 8.18 -15.05
CA ILE A 75 9.63 9.01 -16.05
C ILE A 75 10.43 10.08 -15.33
N GLU A 76 9.79 10.78 -14.38
CA GLU A 76 10.43 11.78 -13.53
C GLU A 76 10.25 11.34 -12.07
N ARG A 77 11.37 11.09 -11.39
CA ARG A 77 11.39 10.57 -10.01
C ARG A 77 11.42 11.72 -9.01
N SER A 78 10.61 11.62 -7.95
CA SER A 78 10.68 12.51 -6.81
C SER A 78 11.98 12.32 -6.01
N GLU A 79 12.60 13.42 -5.57
CA GLU A 79 13.73 13.40 -4.64
C GLU A 79 13.37 12.75 -3.28
N LYS A 80 12.08 12.68 -2.97
CA LYS A 80 11.55 12.07 -1.73
C LYS A 80 11.39 10.55 -1.83
N ARG A 81 11.64 9.97 -2.99
CA ARG A 81 11.59 8.53 -3.19
C ARG A 81 12.89 7.88 -2.73
N VAL A 82 12.74 6.88 -1.86
CA VAL A 82 13.85 6.02 -1.41
C VAL A 82 13.60 4.58 -1.85
N GLU A 83 14.67 3.78 -1.91
CA GLU A 83 14.50 2.34 -2.09
C GLU A 83 14.04 1.71 -0.77
N PRO A 84 12.96 0.90 -0.81
CA PRO A 84 12.48 0.22 0.38
C PRO A 84 13.53 -0.78 0.90
N ASP A 85 13.84 -0.69 2.17
CA ASP A 85 14.77 -1.56 2.90
C ASP A 85 14.16 -2.92 3.31
N CYS A 86 12.98 -3.26 2.82
CA CYS A 86 12.25 -4.49 3.09
C CYS A 86 12.06 -5.29 1.80
N SER A 87 12.61 -6.50 1.74
CA SER A 87 12.55 -7.38 0.57
C SER A 87 11.13 -7.78 0.16
N THR A 88 10.20 -7.83 1.11
CA THR A 88 8.80 -8.22 0.86
C THR A 88 7.87 -7.02 0.61
N TYR A 89 8.39 -5.78 0.65
CA TYR A 89 7.58 -4.54 0.57
C TYR A 89 6.57 -4.50 -0.59
N LYS A 90 7.00 -4.92 -1.79
CA LYS A 90 6.15 -4.86 -2.99
C LYS A 90 4.91 -5.75 -2.90
N ARG A 91 4.98 -6.85 -2.12
CA ARG A 91 3.90 -7.84 -1.98
C ARG A 91 3.17 -7.74 -0.66
N CYS A 92 3.88 -7.39 0.44
CA CYS A 92 3.34 -7.31 1.79
C CYS A 92 2.29 -6.21 1.93
N GLY A 93 1.18 -6.50 2.62
CA GLY A 93 0.11 -5.54 2.94
C GLY A 93 0.39 -4.64 4.15
N GLY A 94 1.48 -4.86 4.88
CA GLY A 94 1.73 -4.23 6.17
C GLY A 94 2.25 -2.79 6.15
N CYS A 95 2.87 -2.36 5.03
CA CYS A 95 3.47 -1.02 4.91
C CYS A 95 3.10 -0.37 3.59
N ASN A 96 2.73 0.93 3.62
CA ASN A 96 2.35 1.67 2.42
C ASN A 96 3.37 2.73 2.01
N LEU A 97 4.22 3.24 2.92
CA LEU A 97 5.03 4.45 2.72
C LEU A 97 6.55 4.21 2.78
N ARG A 98 7.04 2.97 2.80
CA ARG A 98 8.50 2.70 2.92
C ARG A 98 9.32 3.09 1.69
N HIS A 99 8.69 3.43 0.58
CA HIS A 99 9.33 3.98 -0.61
C HIS A 99 9.48 5.50 -0.56
N ILE A 100 9.10 6.13 0.57
CA ILE A 100 9.10 7.58 0.79
C ILE A 100 10.03 7.90 1.96
N GLU A 101 10.83 8.96 1.83
CA GLU A 101 11.65 9.50 2.91
C GLU A 101 10.80 9.74 4.18
N TYR A 102 11.26 9.24 5.33
CA TYR A 102 10.47 9.30 6.56
C TYR A 102 10.03 10.71 6.94
N GLN A 103 10.94 11.69 6.87
CA GLN A 103 10.63 13.08 7.20
C GLN A 103 9.55 13.66 6.26
N TYR A 104 9.55 13.24 5.00
CA TYR A 104 8.49 13.64 4.08
C TYR A 104 7.14 13.00 4.43
N THR A 105 7.13 11.76 4.92
CA THR A 105 5.87 11.12 5.39
C THR A 105 5.23 11.87 6.56
N LEU A 106 6.03 12.53 7.43
CA LEU A 106 5.51 13.36 8.52
C LEU A 106 4.78 14.61 7.97
N LYS A 107 5.36 15.25 6.95
CA LYS A 107 4.73 16.37 6.25
C LYS A 107 3.44 15.96 5.55
N MET A 108 3.42 14.80 4.90
CA MET A 108 2.21 14.26 4.28
C MET A 108 1.09 14.05 5.31
N LYS A 109 1.40 13.50 6.48
CA LYS A 109 0.44 13.30 7.58
C LYS A 109 -0.11 14.61 8.10
N GLN A 110 0.76 15.61 8.34
CA GLN A 110 0.35 16.96 8.73
C GLN A 110 -0.60 17.57 7.70
N GLN A 111 -0.24 17.51 6.41
CA GLN A 111 -1.06 18.06 5.34
C GLN A 111 -2.41 17.36 5.22
N THR A 112 -2.46 16.04 5.41
CA THR A 112 -3.71 15.27 5.43
C THR A 112 -4.65 15.78 6.52
N VAL A 113 -4.15 15.95 7.76
CA VAL A 113 -4.94 16.47 8.87
C VAL A 113 -5.35 17.93 8.63
N GLN A 114 -4.42 18.76 8.11
CA GLN A 114 -4.73 20.16 7.76
C GLN A 114 -5.86 20.25 6.75
N ASN A 115 -5.82 19.42 5.69
CA ASN A 115 -6.86 19.39 4.65
C ASN A 115 -8.22 18.95 5.21
N LEU A 116 -8.24 17.96 6.09
CA LEU A 116 -9.47 17.49 6.74
C LEU A 116 -10.09 18.58 7.63
N ILE A 117 -9.29 19.22 8.47
CA ILE A 117 -9.73 20.32 9.34
C ILE A 117 -10.24 21.48 8.50
N SER A 118 -9.49 21.91 7.48
CA SER A 118 -9.88 23.03 6.62
C SER A 118 -11.20 22.79 5.86
N LYS A 119 -11.52 21.53 5.56
CA LYS A 119 -12.81 21.15 4.94
C LYS A 119 -13.96 21.10 5.96
N SER A 120 -13.66 20.79 7.22
CA SER A 120 -14.68 20.54 8.25
C SER A 120 -15.02 21.79 9.07
N THR A 121 -14.16 22.79 9.07
CA THR A 121 -14.33 24.01 9.89
C THR A 121 -14.28 25.27 9.04
N LYS A 122 -15.06 26.29 9.46
CA LYS A 122 -15.00 27.64 8.86
C LYS A 122 -13.89 28.49 9.49
N THR A 123 -13.36 28.08 10.64
CA THR A 123 -12.30 28.78 11.36
C THR A 123 -10.95 28.32 10.85
N PRO A 124 -10.01 29.23 10.52
CA PRO A 124 -8.67 28.87 10.11
C PRO A 124 -7.89 28.29 11.30
N ILE A 125 -7.79 26.97 11.33
CA ILE A 125 -7.00 26.23 12.32
C ILE A 125 -5.72 25.74 11.65
N ARG A 126 -4.58 26.10 12.22
CA ARG A 126 -3.27 25.61 11.76
C ARG A 126 -2.92 24.33 12.52
N VAL A 127 -2.63 23.27 11.78
CA VAL A 127 -2.11 22.01 12.33
C VAL A 127 -0.60 22.15 12.56
N ASN A 128 -0.15 21.79 13.75
CA ASN A 128 1.27 21.76 14.07
C ASN A 128 2.00 20.64 13.30
N GLU A 129 3.33 20.67 13.29
CA GLU A 129 4.15 19.64 12.68
C GLU A 129 3.89 18.29 13.37
N THR A 130 3.91 17.22 12.56
CA THR A 130 3.76 15.86 13.08
C THR A 130 4.98 15.49 13.91
N ILE A 131 4.75 15.08 15.16
CA ILE A 131 5.83 14.56 16.02
C ILE A 131 6.26 13.21 15.49
N GLY A 132 7.51 13.12 15.02
CA GLY A 132 8.10 11.93 14.47
C GLY A 132 8.81 11.08 15.51
N MET A 133 9.06 9.82 15.19
CA MET A 133 9.92 8.92 15.95
C MET A 133 11.39 9.21 15.60
N VAL A 134 12.28 9.09 16.58
CA VAL A 134 13.74 9.14 16.36
C VAL A 134 14.17 7.94 15.51
N GLN A 135 13.60 6.77 15.79
CA GLN A 135 13.87 5.54 15.05
C GLN A 135 12.54 4.89 14.64
N PRO A 136 12.10 5.02 13.38
CA PRO A 136 10.82 4.51 12.91
C PRO A 136 10.85 3.02 12.53
N TYR A 137 11.55 2.22 13.33
CA TYR A 137 11.73 0.78 13.16
C TYR A 137 11.35 0.04 14.43
N TYR A 138 11.00 -1.23 14.33
CA TYR A 138 10.76 -2.16 15.43
C TYR A 138 9.76 -1.69 16.50
N TYR A 139 8.84 -0.79 16.12
CA TYR A 139 7.90 -0.15 17.04
C TYR A 139 6.64 -0.98 17.30
N ARG A 140 6.41 -2.03 16.54
CA ARG A 140 5.18 -2.81 16.61
C ARG A 140 5.24 -3.83 17.73
N ASN A 141 4.31 -3.73 18.71
CA ASN A 141 4.24 -4.65 19.85
C ASN A 141 3.34 -5.87 19.59
N LYS A 142 2.44 -5.82 18.61
CA LYS A 142 1.57 -6.94 18.24
C LYS A 142 2.09 -7.59 16.97
N LEU A 143 2.59 -8.81 17.11
CA LEU A 143 2.99 -9.68 16.03
C LEU A 143 1.82 -10.61 15.66
N GLN A 144 1.54 -10.74 14.37
CA GLN A 144 0.61 -11.73 13.82
C GLN A 144 1.23 -12.27 12.54
N TYR A 145 1.74 -13.50 12.62
CA TYR A 145 2.20 -14.24 11.47
C TYR A 145 1.26 -15.43 11.22
N PRO A 146 0.48 -15.41 10.12
CA PRO A 146 -0.23 -16.59 9.70
C PRO A 146 0.73 -17.73 9.41
N VAL A 147 0.32 -18.94 9.77
CA VAL A 147 0.96 -20.20 9.38
C VAL A 147 0.03 -20.91 8.41
N GLY A 148 0.56 -21.39 7.30
CA GLY A 148 -0.24 -22.05 6.28
C GLY A 148 0.64 -22.87 5.33
N LEU A 149 0.05 -23.31 4.23
CA LEU A 149 0.77 -24.03 3.18
C LEU A 149 1.06 -23.10 2.00
N ASP A 150 2.26 -23.20 1.46
CA ASP A 150 2.61 -22.56 0.20
C ASP A 150 2.10 -23.37 -1.01
N LYS A 151 2.46 -22.92 -2.23
CA LYS A 151 2.07 -23.60 -3.48
C LYS A 151 2.66 -25.01 -3.62
N ASN A 152 3.75 -25.29 -2.92
CA ASN A 152 4.43 -26.60 -2.89
C ASN A 152 3.90 -27.50 -1.76
N LYS A 153 2.90 -27.04 -1.01
CA LYS A 153 2.35 -27.69 0.20
C LYS A 153 3.35 -27.75 1.37
N GLU A 154 4.34 -26.88 1.38
CA GLU A 154 5.26 -26.71 2.50
C GLU A 154 4.67 -25.76 3.54
N ILE A 155 4.88 -26.09 4.83
CA ILE A 155 4.43 -25.22 5.93
C ILE A 155 5.27 -23.94 5.94
N VAL A 156 4.59 -22.80 5.84
CA VAL A 156 5.22 -21.47 5.83
C VAL A 156 4.58 -20.57 6.88
N MET A 157 5.40 -19.69 7.44
CA MET A 157 4.98 -18.58 8.31
C MET A 157 5.39 -17.26 7.66
N GLY A 158 4.54 -16.25 7.75
CA GLY A 158 4.88 -14.96 7.14
C GLY A 158 3.80 -13.90 7.31
N VAL A 159 3.56 -13.13 6.27
CA VAL A 159 2.56 -12.06 6.22
C VAL A 159 1.63 -12.29 5.03
N PHE A 160 0.41 -11.77 5.10
CA PHE A 160 -0.49 -11.82 3.96
C PHE A 160 -0.06 -10.85 2.85
N ALA A 161 -0.14 -11.31 1.61
CA ALA A 161 -0.07 -10.44 0.45
C ALA A 161 -1.27 -9.48 0.44
N LYS A 162 -1.07 -8.30 -0.13
CA LYS A 162 -2.11 -7.26 -0.20
C LYS A 162 -3.42 -7.82 -0.77
N ARG A 163 -4.51 -7.69 0.01
CA ARG A 163 -5.88 -8.06 -0.38
C ARG A 163 -6.05 -9.54 -0.72
N THR A 164 -5.23 -10.41 -0.15
CA THR A 164 -5.32 -11.87 -0.32
C THR A 164 -5.01 -12.58 0.99
N HIS A 165 -5.26 -13.90 1.05
CA HIS A 165 -4.81 -14.80 2.12
C HIS A 165 -3.54 -15.57 1.72
N GLU A 166 -2.87 -15.19 0.64
CA GLU A 166 -1.58 -15.77 0.27
C GLU A 166 -0.51 -15.37 1.30
N ILE A 167 0.14 -16.36 1.90
CA ILE A 167 1.21 -16.12 2.87
C ILE A 167 2.53 -15.91 2.14
N ILE A 168 3.17 -14.79 2.43
CA ILE A 168 4.51 -14.47 1.95
C ILE A 168 5.48 -14.76 3.10
N PRO A 169 6.40 -15.71 2.94
CA PRO A 169 7.44 -15.95 3.93
C PRO A 169 8.26 -14.69 4.20
N VAL A 170 8.51 -14.37 5.47
CA VAL A 170 9.28 -13.20 5.89
C VAL A 170 10.42 -13.64 6.79
N SER A 171 11.64 -13.35 6.38
CA SER A 171 12.85 -13.60 7.17
C SER A 171 13.08 -12.55 8.23
N LYS A 172 12.76 -11.28 7.93
CA LYS A 172 12.90 -10.13 8.84
C LYS A 172 11.85 -9.08 8.50
N CYS A 173 11.15 -8.58 9.53
CA CYS A 173 10.20 -7.48 9.41
C CYS A 173 10.76 -6.22 10.09
N MET A 174 10.92 -5.14 9.33
CA MET A 174 11.54 -3.90 9.82
C MET A 174 10.70 -3.09 10.81
N ILE A 175 9.44 -3.46 11.01
CA ILE A 175 8.54 -2.75 11.94
C ILE A 175 8.15 -3.59 13.16
N GLN A 176 8.36 -4.90 13.12
CA GLN A 176 8.07 -5.80 14.25
C GLN A 176 9.16 -5.71 15.32
N ASN A 177 8.77 -5.91 16.59
CA ASN A 177 9.73 -6.02 17.68
C ASN A 177 10.63 -7.23 17.47
N GLU A 178 11.95 -7.06 17.57
CA GLU A 178 12.94 -8.09 17.26
C GLU A 178 12.81 -9.32 18.17
N LYS A 179 12.56 -9.13 19.46
CA LYS A 179 12.33 -10.24 20.40
C LYS A 179 11.09 -11.05 20.07
N ALA A 180 9.99 -10.35 19.70
CA ALA A 180 8.76 -11.03 19.29
C ALA A 180 8.97 -11.82 18.00
N GLU A 181 9.81 -11.32 17.08
CA GLU A 181 10.15 -12.04 15.86
C GLU A 181 11.01 -13.28 16.12
N GLU A 182 11.99 -13.19 17.02
CA GLU A 182 12.80 -14.34 17.47
C GLU A 182 11.91 -15.45 18.07
N ILE A 183 10.99 -15.06 18.97
CA ILE A 183 10.04 -16.00 19.61
C ILE A 183 9.13 -16.65 18.57
N ALA A 184 8.59 -15.86 17.62
CA ALA A 184 7.74 -16.39 16.56
C ALA A 184 8.48 -17.42 15.70
N LYS A 185 9.74 -17.15 15.33
CA LYS A 185 10.58 -18.11 14.59
C LYS A 185 10.81 -19.40 15.38
N TYR A 186 11.12 -19.29 16.66
CA TYR A 186 11.30 -20.45 17.53
C TYR A 186 10.02 -21.31 17.60
N ILE A 187 8.87 -20.67 17.82
CA ILE A 187 7.58 -21.38 17.83
C ILE A 187 7.30 -22.03 16.46
N PHE A 188 7.65 -21.37 15.37
CA PHE A 188 7.46 -21.94 14.03
C PHE A 188 8.32 -23.19 13.79
N GLU A 189 9.56 -23.22 14.29
CA GLU A 189 10.39 -24.45 14.23
C GLU A 189 9.76 -25.60 15.05
N LEU A 190 9.15 -25.30 16.21
CA LEU A 190 8.39 -26.33 16.96
C LEU A 190 7.15 -26.83 16.17
N VAL A 191 6.43 -25.93 15.48
CA VAL A 191 5.30 -26.32 14.60
C VAL A 191 5.75 -27.35 13.55
N LYS A 192 6.91 -27.13 12.94
CA LYS A 192 7.49 -28.08 11.97
C LYS A 192 7.94 -29.38 12.64
N GLN A 193 8.70 -29.28 13.74
CA GLN A 193 9.24 -30.43 14.46
C GLN A 193 8.15 -31.40 14.92
N TYR A 194 7.03 -30.87 15.41
CA TYR A 194 5.89 -31.66 15.90
C TYR A 194 4.83 -31.94 14.83
N ASN A 195 5.09 -31.58 13.58
CA ASN A 195 4.16 -31.74 12.46
C ASN A 195 2.74 -31.20 12.77
N ILE A 196 2.66 -30.04 13.43
CA ILE A 196 1.37 -29.41 13.74
C ILE A 196 0.75 -28.90 12.44
N PRO A 197 -0.43 -29.38 12.03
CA PRO A 197 -1.04 -28.95 10.79
C PRO A 197 -1.50 -27.47 10.89
N PRO A 198 -1.27 -26.64 9.87
CA PRO A 198 -1.82 -25.31 9.85
C PRO A 198 -3.33 -25.34 9.66
N TYR A 199 -4.02 -24.34 10.23
CA TYR A 199 -5.47 -24.22 10.09
C TYR A 199 -5.91 -24.09 8.62
N ASN A 200 -6.87 -24.90 8.23
CA ASN A 200 -7.49 -24.87 6.90
C ASN A 200 -8.84 -24.16 6.97
N GLU A 201 -8.92 -22.95 6.40
CA GLU A 201 -10.13 -22.13 6.41
C GLU A 201 -11.31 -22.77 5.65
N VAL A 202 -11.03 -23.58 4.62
CA VAL A 202 -12.07 -24.24 3.81
C VAL A 202 -12.76 -25.35 4.56
N ASN A 203 -11.97 -26.22 5.20
CA ASN A 203 -12.47 -27.40 5.91
C ASN A 203 -12.70 -27.12 7.40
N GLN A 204 -12.31 -25.95 7.90
CA GLN A 204 -12.36 -25.56 9.31
C GLN A 204 -11.66 -26.56 10.24
N THR A 205 -10.50 -27.08 9.81
CA THR A 205 -9.68 -28.06 10.54
C THR A 205 -8.25 -27.57 10.70
N GLY A 206 -7.55 -28.01 11.74
CA GLY A 206 -6.16 -27.70 12.02
C GLY A 206 -5.75 -28.16 13.39
#